data_4280250248e460e454c21b70885e5e9d
#
_entry.id   4280250248e460e454c21b70885e5e9d
#
_cell.length_a   1.000
_cell.length_b   1.000
_cell.length_c   1.000
_cell.angle_alpha   90.00
_cell.angle_beta   90.00
_cell.angle_gamma   90.00
#
_symmetry.space_group_name_H-M   'P 1'
#
loop_
_entity.id
_entity.type
_entity.pdbx_description
1 polymer ?
#
loop_
_entity_poly.entity_id
_entity_poly.type
_entity_poly.pdbx_seq_one_letter_code
_entity_poly.pdbx_strand_id
1 'polypeptide(L)'
;VKTLVLIGTPHKVPKGAFALQNVVFRLLPKSTFTSMAFDKKNTFALGNSMKDLDFSGQLGDLRCPTLILCGEKDSANLKSARFLAGHIPGAELQVIGNTGHVVNEENPRGLAKRLNEFYAAQL
;
A
#
# COMPACT_ATOMS: atom_id res chain seq x y z
N VAL A 1 16.84 3.11 -9.04
CA VAL A 1 15.66 2.23 -9.23
C VAL A 1 15.32 2.22 -10.70
N LYS A 2 15.21 1.02 -11.32
CA LYS A 2 14.86 0.88 -12.75
C LYS A 2 13.35 0.93 -12.99
N THR A 3 12.58 0.31 -12.11
CA THR A 3 11.11 0.27 -12.14
C THR A 3 10.56 0.34 -10.72
N LEU A 4 9.33 0.80 -10.56
CA LEU A 4 8.64 0.87 -9.27
C LEU A 4 7.28 0.19 -9.40
N VAL A 5 6.95 -0.69 -8.45
CA VAL A 5 5.61 -1.29 -8.35
C VAL A 5 5.05 -0.98 -6.96
N LEU A 6 3.87 -0.37 -6.91
CA LEU A 6 3.16 -0.01 -5.70
C LEU A 6 1.85 -0.79 -5.63
N ILE A 7 1.67 -1.61 -4.60
CA ILE A 7 0.48 -2.47 -4.44
C ILE A 7 -0.23 -2.10 -3.14
N GLY A 8 -1.47 -1.62 -3.23
CA GLY A 8 -2.26 -1.23 -2.06
C GLY A 8 -1.56 -0.20 -1.17
N THR A 9 -0.84 0.74 -1.76
CA THR A 9 0.07 1.66 -1.06
C THR A 9 -0.61 2.99 -0.79
N PRO A 10 -0.64 3.48 0.46
CA PRO A 10 -1.06 4.83 0.77
C PRO A 10 0.02 5.85 0.39
N HIS A 11 -0.37 7.02 -0.13
CA HIS A 11 0.57 8.12 -0.40
C HIS A 11 0.94 8.91 0.87
N LYS A 12 0.11 8.82 1.89
CA LYS A 12 0.33 9.38 3.24
C LYS A 12 -0.41 8.59 4.28
N VAL A 13 0.02 8.68 5.53
CA VAL A 13 -0.68 8.06 6.66
C VAL A 13 -1.80 8.99 7.15
N PRO A 14 -3.08 8.56 7.11
CA PRO A 14 -4.18 9.37 7.63
C PRO A 14 -4.10 9.50 9.14
N LYS A 15 -3.78 10.70 9.66
CA LYS A 15 -3.57 10.93 11.11
C LYS A 15 -4.73 10.48 11.98
N GLY A 16 -5.98 10.72 11.55
CA GLY A 16 -7.17 10.29 12.28
C GLY A 16 -7.32 8.77 12.35
N ALA A 17 -7.13 8.08 11.24
CA ALA A 17 -7.18 6.62 11.19
C ALA A 17 -6.05 5.99 12.02
N PHE A 18 -4.86 6.57 11.97
CA PHE A 18 -3.72 6.14 12.77
C PHE A 18 -3.97 6.33 14.28
N ALA A 19 -4.54 7.46 14.69
CA ALA A 19 -4.89 7.70 16.08
C ALA A 19 -5.94 6.69 16.58
N LEU A 20 -6.97 6.42 15.79
CA LEU A 20 -7.99 5.41 16.11
C LEU A 20 -7.39 4.01 16.21
N GLN A 21 -6.54 3.62 15.26
CA GLN A 21 -5.81 2.35 15.29
C GLN A 21 -4.99 2.20 16.58
N ASN A 22 -4.28 3.26 16.99
CA ASN A 22 -3.49 3.23 18.22
C ASN A 22 -4.36 3.03 19.46
N VAL A 23 -5.54 3.64 19.51
CA VAL A 23 -6.49 3.42 20.61
C VAL A 23 -6.95 1.96 20.64
N VAL A 24 -7.36 1.42 19.50
CA VAL A 24 -7.77 0.01 19.38
C VAL A 24 -6.62 -0.91 19.81
N PHE A 25 -5.42 -0.70 19.30
CA PHE A 25 -4.26 -1.52 19.64
C PHE A 25 -3.88 -1.47 21.14
N ARG A 26 -4.10 -0.35 21.80
CA ARG A 26 -3.92 -0.25 23.27
C ARG A 26 -4.87 -1.14 24.02
N LEU A 27 -6.13 -1.21 23.58
CA LEU A 27 -7.19 -2.00 24.22
C LEU A 27 -7.05 -3.50 23.96
N LEU A 28 -6.42 -3.91 22.87
CA LEU A 28 -6.22 -5.31 22.54
C LEU A 28 -5.19 -5.98 23.48
N PRO A 29 -5.47 -7.20 23.96
CA PRO A 29 -4.52 -7.95 24.81
C PRO A 29 -3.27 -8.35 24.01
N LYS A 30 -2.15 -8.55 24.73
CA LYS A 30 -0.89 -8.99 24.11
C LYS A 30 -1.03 -10.31 23.33
N SER A 31 -1.87 -11.20 23.80
CA SER A 31 -2.16 -12.48 23.14
C SER A 31 -2.67 -12.34 21.70
N THR A 32 -3.42 -11.29 21.41
CA THR A 32 -3.88 -11.01 20.04
C THR A 32 -2.70 -10.73 19.10
N PHE A 33 -1.72 -9.97 19.55
CA PHE A 33 -0.51 -9.69 18.76
C PHE A 33 0.35 -10.94 18.59
N THR A 34 0.53 -11.71 19.65
CA THR A 34 1.31 -12.95 19.62
C THR A 34 0.69 -14.00 18.69
N SER A 35 -0.65 -14.11 18.66
CA SER A 35 -1.34 -15.02 17.73
C SER A 35 -1.16 -14.64 16.26
N MET A 36 -0.84 -13.38 15.98
CA MET A 36 -0.52 -12.87 14.64
C MET A 36 0.99 -12.84 14.37
N ALA A 37 1.81 -13.47 15.21
CA ALA A 37 3.27 -13.43 15.18
C ALA A 37 3.88 -12.02 15.31
N PHE A 38 3.17 -11.09 15.96
CA PHE A 38 3.65 -9.74 16.24
C PHE A 38 3.97 -9.54 17.72
N ASP A 39 4.96 -8.68 17.99
CA ASP A 39 5.20 -8.12 19.33
C ASP A 39 4.48 -6.78 19.48
N LYS A 40 3.67 -6.63 20.53
CA LYS A 40 2.86 -5.43 20.74
C LYS A 40 3.70 -4.15 20.83
N LYS A 41 4.83 -4.18 21.53
CA LYS A 41 5.73 -3.02 21.68
C LYS A 41 6.36 -2.63 20.36
N ASN A 42 6.85 -3.60 19.61
CA ASN A 42 7.48 -3.37 18.31
C ASN A 42 6.46 -2.90 17.25
N THR A 43 5.22 -3.39 17.31
CA THR A 43 4.12 -2.93 16.45
C THR A 43 3.83 -1.44 16.67
N PHE A 44 3.77 -0.99 17.95
CA PHE A 44 3.62 0.43 18.25
C PHE A 44 4.80 1.28 17.82
N ALA A 45 6.03 0.79 18.04
CA ALA A 45 7.24 1.50 17.63
C ALA A 45 7.29 1.69 16.11
N LEU A 46 6.99 0.63 15.33
CA LEU A 46 6.89 0.69 13.88
C LEU A 46 5.80 1.67 13.43
N GLY A 47 4.59 1.55 13.97
CA GLY A 47 3.49 2.47 13.65
C GLY A 47 3.89 3.92 13.91
N ASN A 48 4.46 4.22 15.07
CA ASN A 48 4.90 5.57 15.41
C ASN A 48 5.99 6.12 14.48
N SER A 49 6.87 5.27 13.97
CA SER A 49 7.89 5.68 12.99
C SER A 49 7.27 6.09 11.63
N MET A 50 6.08 5.58 11.33
CA MET A 50 5.40 5.80 10.06
C MET A 50 4.33 6.90 10.10
N LYS A 51 3.93 7.36 11.30
CA LYS A 51 2.77 8.27 11.48
C LYS A 51 2.83 9.59 10.72
N ASP A 52 4.04 10.07 10.47
CA ASP A 52 4.29 11.36 9.81
C ASP A 52 4.71 11.20 8.34
N LEU A 53 4.65 9.98 7.78
CA LEU A 53 4.97 9.75 6.38
C LEU A 53 3.94 10.41 5.47
N ASP A 54 4.44 11.29 4.61
CA ASP A 54 3.69 11.93 3.54
C ASP A 54 4.60 12.12 2.31
N PHE A 55 4.33 11.37 1.26
CA PHE A 55 5.10 11.40 0.02
C PHE A 55 4.50 12.34 -1.03
N SER A 56 3.39 13.01 -0.73
CA SER A 56 2.61 13.80 -1.71
C SER A 56 3.45 14.84 -2.46
N GLY A 57 4.42 15.45 -1.79
CA GLY A 57 5.25 16.52 -2.37
C GLY A 57 6.42 16.03 -3.24
N GLN A 58 6.74 14.73 -3.25
CA GLN A 58 7.93 14.18 -3.92
C GLN A 58 7.58 13.27 -5.11
N LEU A 59 6.31 12.97 -5.33
CA LEU A 59 5.87 12.04 -6.36
C LEU A 59 6.22 12.51 -7.78
N GLY A 60 6.19 13.82 -8.01
CA GLY A 60 6.53 14.44 -9.28
C GLY A 60 8.00 14.30 -9.69
N ASP A 61 8.89 13.92 -8.76
CA ASP A 61 10.32 13.73 -9.03
C ASP A 61 10.67 12.32 -9.49
N LEU A 62 9.73 11.38 -9.40
CA LEU A 62 9.93 10.01 -9.87
C LEU A 62 10.05 9.98 -11.40
N ARG A 63 11.10 9.31 -11.89
CA ARG A 63 11.42 9.21 -13.33
C ARG A 63 11.44 7.78 -13.85
N CYS A 64 11.29 6.79 -12.99
CA CYS A 64 11.24 5.38 -13.40
C CYS A 64 9.83 4.98 -13.81
N PRO A 65 9.67 4.03 -14.76
CA PRO A 65 8.40 3.41 -15.05
C PRO A 65 7.74 2.90 -13.77
N THR A 66 6.50 3.28 -13.54
CA THR A 66 5.78 2.97 -12.29
C THR A 66 4.45 2.30 -12.58
N LEU A 67 4.24 1.13 -11.98
CA LEU A 67 2.96 0.42 -11.96
C LEU A 67 2.32 0.56 -10.58
N ILE A 68 1.07 0.97 -10.56
CA ILE A 68 0.26 1.06 -9.33
C ILE A 68 -0.86 0.02 -9.44
N LEU A 69 -0.91 -0.88 -8.47
CA LEU A 69 -1.93 -1.93 -8.38
C LEU A 69 -2.77 -1.75 -7.12
N CYS A 70 -4.07 -1.90 -7.25
CA CYS A 70 -4.98 -1.85 -6.11
C CYS A 70 -6.15 -2.82 -6.34
N GLY A 71 -6.56 -3.54 -5.30
CA GLY A 71 -7.78 -4.33 -5.36
C GLY A 71 -9.02 -3.43 -5.43
N GLU A 72 -10.01 -3.82 -6.21
CA GLU A 72 -11.28 -3.10 -6.36
C GLU A 72 -12.01 -2.90 -5.03
N LYS A 73 -11.89 -3.88 -4.12
CA LYS A 73 -12.51 -3.86 -2.79
C LYS A 73 -11.66 -3.18 -1.72
N ASP A 74 -10.41 -2.81 -2.03
CA ASP A 74 -9.53 -2.07 -1.12
C ASP A 74 -9.89 -0.57 -1.11
N SER A 75 -11.07 -0.24 -0.60
CA SER A 75 -11.59 1.13 -0.56
C SER A 75 -10.68 2.09 0.19
N ALA A 76 -9.93 1.62 1.17
CA ALA A 76 -9.01 2.42 1.96
C ALA A 76 -7.84 2.95 1.11
N ASN A 77 -7.30 2.12 0.22
CA ASN A 77 -6.13 2.48 -0.60
C ASN A 77 -6.48 2.88 -2.05
N LEU A 78 -7.67 2.59 -2.55
CA LEU A 78 -8.06 2.92 -3.92
C LEU A 78 -7.99 4.43 -4.22
N LYS A 79 -8.35 5.25 -3.24
CA LYS A 79 -8.21 6.71 -3.35
C LYS A 79 -6.75 7.14 -3.43
N SER A 80 -5.88 6.52 -2.63
CA SER A 80 -4.43 6.76 -2.69
C SER A 80 -3.82 6.27 -4.01
N ALA A 81 -4.25 5.12 -4.52
CA ALA A 81 -3.78 4.61 -5.80
C ALA A 81 -4.09 5.58 -6.96
N ARG A 82 -5.28 6.16 -6.98
CA ARG A 82 -5.66 7.20 -7.96
C ARG A 82 -4.84 8.48 -7.78
N PHE A 83 -4.60 8.90 -6.54
CA PHE A 83 -3.76 10.05 -6.24
C PHE A 83 -2.32 9.84 -6.73
N LEU A 84 -1.72 8.70 -6.43
CA LEU A 84 -0.39 8.32 -6.89
C LEU A 84 -0.28 8.33 -8.42
N ALA A 85 -1.27 7.74 -9.11
CA ALA A 85 -1.30 7.71 -10.57
C ALA A 85 -1.39 9.10 -11.20
N GLY A 86 -2.09 10.03 -10.55
CA GLY A 86 -2.21 11.41 -11.03
C GLY A 86 -0.99 12.29 -10.75
N HIS A 87 -0.08 11.88 -9.84
CA HIS A 87 1.06 12.70 -9.41
C HIS A 87 2.42 12.11 -9.76
N ILE A 88 2.50 10.82 -10.09
CA ILE A 88 3.73 10.20 -10.58
C ILE A 88 3.73 10.26 -12.11
N PRO A 89 4.70 10.96 -12.74
CA PRO A 89 4.75 11.08 -14.19
C PRO A 89 4.84 9.72 -14.89
N GLY A 90 3.92 9.45 -15.80
CA GLY A 90 3.90 8.21 -16.59
C GLY A 90 3.53 6.95 -15.81
N ALA A 91 2.99 7.08 -14.59
CA ALA A 91 2.54 5.93 -13.83
C ALA A 91 1.28 5.31 -14.44
N GLU A 92 1.25 3.98 -14.46
CA GLU A 92 0.11 3.17 -14.89
C GLU A 92 -0.67 2.68 -13.66
N LEU A 93 -1.98 2.93 -13.61
CA LEU A 93 -2.86 2.38 -12.59
C LEU A 93 -3.67 1.22 -13.14
N GLN A 94 -3.61 0.08 -12.46
CA GLN A 94 -4.47 -1.06 -12.74
C GLN A 94 -5.24 -1.48 -11.49
N VAL A 95 -6.56 -1.51 -11.58
CA VAL A 95 -7.45 -2.01 -10.53
C VAL A 95 -7.75 -3.48 -10.78
N ILE A 96 -7.56 -4.32 -9.77
CA ILE A 96 -7.79 -5.76 -9.85
C ILE A 96 -9.20 -6.07 -9.35
N GLY A 97 -10.05 -6.53 -10.26
CA GLY A 97 -11.46 -6.81 -9.96
C GLY A 97 -11.65 -7.88 -8.90
N ASN A 98 -12.70 -7.72 -8.11
CA ASN A 98 -13.12 -8.65 -7.05
C ASN A 98 -12.04 -8.99 -6.00
N THR A 99 -11.05 -8.11 -5.79
CA THR A 99 -9.87 -8.33 -4.96
C THR A 99 -9.79 -7.26 -3.87
N GLY A 100 -9.47 -7.64 -2.64
CA GLY A 100 -9.25 -6.74 -1.51
C GLY A 100 -7.80 -6.27 -1.39
N HIS A 101 -7.36 -6.04 -0.15
CA HIS A 101 -6.05 -5.47 0.14
C HIS A 101 -4.89 -6.45 -0.09
N VAL A 102 -5.09 -7.72 0.29
CA VAL A 102 -4.03 -8.75 0.24
C VAL A 102 -4.02 -9.41 -1.15
N VAL A 103 -3.64 -8.62 -2.14
CA VAL A 103 -3.75 -8.98 -3.57
C VAL A 103 -3.02 -10.29 -3.92
N ASN A 104 -1.86 -10.53 -3.31
CA ASN A 104 -1.06 -11.73 -3.55
C ASN A 104 -1.72 -13.02 -3.01
N GLU A 105 -2.61 -12.92 -2.05
CA GLU A 105 -3.38 -14.06 -1.52
C GLU A 105 -4.73 -14.22 -2.22
N GLU A 106 -5.42 -13.10 -2.43
CA GLU A 106 -6.77 -13.11 -2.98
C GLU A 106 -6.81 -13.33 -4.49
N ASN A 107 -5.81 -12.82 -5.23
CA ASN A 107 -5.74 -12.97 -6.69
C ASN A 107 -4.30 -13.08 -7.21
N PRO A 108 -3.54 -14.12 -6.83
CA PRO A 108 -2.14 -14.28 -7.23
C PRO A 108 -1.95 -14.37 -8.75
N ARG A 109 -2.89 -15.00 -9.46
CA ARG A 109 -2.82 -15.12 -10.93
C ARG A 109 -3.03 -13.77 -11.61
N GLY A 110 -3.99 -12.98 -11.14
CA GLY A 110 -4.26 -11.64 -11.64
C GLY A 110 -3.08 -10.70 -11.39
N LEU A 111 -2.45 -10.81 -10.22
CA LEU A 111 -1.23 -10.06 -9.90
C LEU A 111 -0.07 -10.46 -10.82
N ALA A 112 0.22 -11.75 -10.92
CA ALA A 112 1.34 -12.26 -11.74
C ALA A 112 1.21 -11.85 -13.20
N LYS A 113 0.00 -11.92 -13.78
CA LYS A 113 -0.26 -11.48 -15.15
C LYS A 113 0.17 -10.02 -15.35
N ARG A 114 -0.28 -9.12 -14.48
CA ARG A 114 -0.02 -7.68 -14.58
C ARG A 114 1.46 -7.34 -14.38
N LEU A 115 2.12 -8.01 -13.45
CA LEU A 115 3.56 -7.84 -13.24
C LEU A 115 4.36 -8.28 -14.47
N ASN A 116 4.01 -9.43 -15.05
CA ASN A 116 4.69 -9.94 -16.25
C ASN A 116 4.49 -9.00 -17.45
N GLU A 117 3.27 -8.51 -17.67
CA GLU A 117 2.97 -7.55 -18.74
C GLU A 117 3.76 -6.25 -18.55
N PHE A 118 3.77 -5.71 -17.32
CA PHE A 118 4.54 -4.51 -17.01
C PHE A 118 6.03 -4.68 -17.24
N TYR A 119 6.63 -5.75 -16.72
CA TYR A 119 8.06 -5.98 -16.88
C TYR A 119 8.46 -6.29 -18.33
N ALA A 120 7.63 -7.01 -19.08
CA ALA A 120 7.87 -7.27 -20.49
C ALA A 120 7.90 -5.97 -21.31
N ALA A 121 7.08 -4.99 -20.97
CA ALA A 121 7.06 -3.69 -21.61
C ALA A 121 8.30 -2.81 -21.31
N GLN A 122 9.11 -3.18 -20.31
CA GLN A 122 10.33 -2.45 -19.93
C GLN A 122 11.62 -3.06 -20.50
N LEU A 123 11.52 -4.17 -21.18
CA LEU A 123 12.66 -4.82 -21.86
C LEU A 123 12.92 -4.17 -23.22
#